data_cc1321bb1410a37acf259d64126111a9
#
_entry.id   cc1321bb1410a37acf259d64126111a9
#
_cell.length_a   1.000
_cell.length_b   1.000
_cell.length_c   1.000
_cell.angle_alpha   90.00
_cell.angle_beta   90.00
_cell.angle_gamma   90.00
#
_symmetry.space_group_name_H-M   'P 1'
#
loop_
_entity.id
_entity.type
_entity.pdbx_description
1 polymer ?
#
loop_
_entity_poly.entity_id
_entity_poly.type
_entity_poly.pdbx_seq_one_letter_code
_entity_poly.pdbx_strand_id
1 'polypeptide(L)'
;YLNHTYPNTVMDFSRAVARADVPVVSHETGQFQVYPDYREMAKYTGVLYPYNMEVFRDRLARAGMSEQAEDFFLASGRWAAELYKADIEMDLRTEGLAGFQLLDLQDYPGQGSAYVGILDAFMDSKGLVSPERWKGFCNEVVPLLLTEKFCWTEGETLTARVKVAHYAARSLQGTGLAWTLRDEQGHVIGKGICPIVSSGRGLLEVGDIRQPIPVTGKARRLNLELAIEGTDYKNTYPLWFYPEDRSTKESHPGITVAKRLDGHVLSALENGGKVLWFPERDRYASQTVGGLFQTDDWNYRMFETISRNNRKPVSPGTMGLLTDPSHPLFRSFPTDFHTNWQWFPIVKQSYPLILDHFPKGYRPIVQVIDNIERNHKLGLIFELAVGKGKLLVCMSDLEAADDK
;
A
#
# COMPACT_ATOMS: atom_id res chain seq x y z
N TYR A 1 12.32 0.81 -2.56
CA TYR A 1 12.52 2.28 -2.61
C TYR A 1 11.37 3.05 -1.95
N LEU A 2 10.18 2.49 -1.93
CA LEU A 2 8.97 3.13 -1.37
C LEU A 2 9.01 3.36 0.15
N ASN A 3 9.94 2.76 0.85
CA ASN A 3 10.18 3.06 2.28
C ASN A 3 11.01 4.33 2.51
N HIS A 4 11.60 4.89 1.46
CA HIS A 4 12.54 6.02 1.55
C HIS A 4 12.14 7.24 0.73
N THR A 5 11.18 7.08 -0.18
CA THR A 5 10.75 8.12 -1.11
C THR A 5 9.24 8.24 -1.10
N TYR A 6 8.74 9.46 -1.13
CA TYR A 6 7.31 9.72 -1.24
C TYR A 6 6.74 9.01 -2.48
N PRO A 7 5.59 8.32 -2.39
CA PRO A 7 5.03 7.58 -3.51
C PRO A 7 4.77 8.47 -4.72
N ASN A 8 5.32 8.07 -5.85
CA ASN A 8 5.19 8.74 -7.13
C ASN A 8 5.34 7.71 -8.26
N THR A 9 5.08 8.12 -9.49
CA THR A 9 5.27 7.27 -10.68
C THR A 9 6.26 7.86 -11.67
N VAL A 10 7.13 8.78 -11.23
CA VAL A 10 8.17 9.39 -12.07
C VAL A 10 9.54 8.77 -11.87
N MET A 11 9.78 8.08 -10.75
CA MET A 11 11.05 7.37 -10.50
C MET A 11 11.24 6.22 -11.47
N ASP A 12 12.49 6.01 -11.89
CA ASP A 12 12.93 4.93 -12.77
C ASP A 12 14.36 4.47 -12.45
N PHE A 13 14.85 3.49 -13.17
CA PHE A 13 16.21 2.94 -13.08
C PHE A 13 17.17 3.48 -14.15
N SER A 14 16.81 4.52 -14.92
CA SER A 14 17.60 5.03 -16.05
C SER A 14 19.05 5.31 -15.68
N ARG A 15 19.30 5.82 -14.45
CA ARG A 15 20.66 6.08 -13.95
C ARG A 15 21.49 4.79 -13.77
N ALA A 16 20.85 3.68 -13.42
CA ALA A 16 21.52 2.39 -13.28
C ALA A 16 21.80 1.78 -14.66
N VAL A 17 20.80 1.81 -15.54
CA VAL A 17 20.88 1.28 -16.91
C VAL A 17 21.95 2.01 -17.74
N ALA A 18 22.03 3.33 -17.66
CA ALA A 18 23.00 4.14 -18.42
C ALA A 18 24.48 3.83 -18.14
N ARG A 19 24.77 3.02 -17.12
CA ARG A 19 26.15 2.60 -16.76
C ARG A 19 26.55 1.25 -17.34
N ALA A 20 25.62 0.56 -18.00
CA ALA A 20 25.82 -0.80 -18.48
C ALA A 20 26.06 -0.80 -20.00
N ASP A 21 27.05 -1.60 -20.43
CA ASP A 21 27.36 -1.83 -21.86
C ASP A 21 26.60 -3.03 -22.43
N VAL A 22 25.78 -3.67 -21.62
CA VAL A 22 25.01 -4.89 -21.97
C VAL A 22 23.53 -4.67 -21.58
N PRO A 23 22.61 -5.45 -22.16
CA PRO A 23 21.21 -5.41 -21.73
C PRO A 23 21.05 -5.62 -20.23
N VAL A 24 20.31 -4.74 -19.59
CA VAL A 24 20.00 -4.82 -18.15
C VAL A 24 18.60 -5.36 -17.98
N VAL A 25 18.45 -6.37 -17.12
CA VAL A 25 17.17 -6.95 -16.73
C VAL A 25 17.01 -6.81 -15.22
N SER A 26 15.85 -6.37 -14.77
CA SER A 26 15.51 -6.37 -13.36
C SER A 26 15.33 -7.82 -12.89
N HIS A 27 16.06 -8.21 -11.83
CA HIS A 27 16.06 -9.56 -11.28
C HIS A 27 15.26 -9.61 -9.98
N GLU A 28 14.48 -10.67 -9.80
CA GLU A 28 13.66 -10.88 -8.60
C GLU A 28 12.73 -9.69 -8.30
N THR A 29 12.10 -9.14 -9.32
CA THR A 29 11.11 -8.06 -9.18
C THR A 29 9.92 -8.54 -8.36
N GLY A 30 9.53 -7.76 -7.35
CA GLY A 30 8.42 -8.08 -6.46
C GLY A 30 8.90 -8.63 -5.11
N GLN A 31 8.61 -9.88 -4.79
CA GLN A 31 8.89 -10.55 -3.51
C GLN A 31 8.10 -10.01 -2.32
N PHE A 32 6.98 -9.35 -2.54
CA PHE A 32 6.14 -8.79 -1.48
C PHE A 32 5.36 -9.90 -0.78
N GLN A 33 5.69 -10.14 0.49
CA GLN A 33 5.06 -11.20 1.28
C GLN A 33 3.56 -10.94 1.47
N VAL A 34 2.75 -11.97 1.22
CA VAL A 34 1.31 -12.03 1.47
C VAL A 34 1.07 -12.92 2.70
N TYR A 35 0.11 -12.58 3.54
CA TYR A 35 -0.28 -13.45 4.64
C TYR A 35 -0.87 -14.76 4.08
N PRO A 36 -0.57 -15.95 4.63
CA PRO A 36 -1.01 -17.23 4.07
C PRO A 36 -2.53 -17.38 4.00
N ASP A 37 -3.02 -17.93 2.90
CA ASP A 37 -4.39 -18.46 2.82
C ASP A 37 -4.42 -19.90 3.32
N TYR A 38 -4.82 -20.11 4.55
CA TYR A 38 -4.84 -21.45 5.16
C TYR A 38 -5.83 -22.41 4.51
N ARG A 39 -6.73 -21.94 3.64
CA ARG A 39 -7.62 -22.79 2.84
C ARG A 39 -6.86 -23.61 1.80
N GLU A 40 -5.69 -23.12 1.35
CA GLU A 40 -4.80 -23.83 0.44
C GLU A 40 -4.31 -25.17 0.99
N MET A 41 -4.23 -25.31 2.31
CA MET A 41 -3.78 -26.56 2.95
C MET A 41 -4.56 -27.79 2.47
N ALA A 42 -5.85 -27.65 2.15
CA ALA A 42 -6.70 -28.72 1.64
C ALA A 42 -6.30 -29.24 0.26
N LYS A 43 -5.51 -28.50 -0.50
CA LYS A 43 -5.01 -28.89 -1.82
C LYS A 43 -3.82 -29.83 -1.78
N TYR A 44 -3.13 -29.91 -0.64
CA TYR A 44 -1.95 -30.77 -0.44
C TYR A 44 -2.40 -32.22 -0.18
N THR A 45 -2.72 -32.95 -1.23
CA THR A 45 -3.21 -34.33 -1.17
C THR A 45 -2.16 -35.38 -1.57
N GLY A 46 -0.94 -34.94 -1.94
CA GLY A 46 0.15 -35.78 -2.39
C GLY A 46 1.24 -36.00 -1.33
N VAL A 47 2.48 -36.04 -1.79
CA VAL A 47 3.66 -36.29 -0.92
C VAL A 47 4.11 -35.03 -0.16
N LEU A 48 3.78 -33.86 -0.66
CA LEU A 48 4.05 -32.60 0.04
C LEU A 48 3.00 -32.36 1.09
N TYR A 49 3.42 -32.04 2.29
CA TYR A 49 2.56 -31.71 3.41
C TYR A 49 2.77 -30.26 3.83
N PRO A 50 1.72 -29.45 4.02
CA PRO A 50 1.83 -28.02 4.29
C PRO A 50 2.17 -27.73 5.77
N TYR A 51 3.21 -28.33 6.30
CA TYR A 51 3.62 -28.24 7.70
C TYR A 51 3.92 -26.79 8.13
N ASN A 52 4.54 -26.01 7.25
CA ASN A 52 4.81 -24.61 7.48
C ASN A 52 3.51 -23.80 7.69
N MET A 53 2.46 -24.07 6.90
CA MET A 53 1.16 -23.40 7.04
C MET A 53 0.47 -23.78 8.35
N GLU A 54 0.57 -25.03 8.79
CA GLU A 54 0.08 -25.45 10.13
C GLU A 54 0.77 -24.67 11.24
N VAL A 55 2.10 -24.57 11.20
CA VAL A 55 2.88 -23.84 12.20
C VAL A 55 2.46 -22.37 12.25
N PHE A 56 2.27 -21.72 11.11
CA PHE A 56 1.85 -20.31 11.06
C PHE A 56 0.41 -20.13 11.52
N ARG A 57 -0.51 -20.99 11.11
CA ARG A 57 -1.89 -21.01 11.59
C ARG A 57 -1.97 -21.18 13.11
N ASP A 58 -1.20 -22.10 13.67
CA ASP A 58 -1.16 -22.35 15.11
C ASP A 58 -0.56 -21.17 15.89
N ARG A 59 0.42 -20.47 15.32
CA ARG A 59 0.95 -19.21 15.88
C ARG A 59 -0.11 -18.13 15.92
N LEU A 60 -0.85 -17.94 14.82
CA LEU A 60 -1.95 -16.99 14.76
C LEU A 60 -3.05 -17.33 15.79
N ALA A 61 -3.38 -18.61 15.94
CA ALA A 61 -4.35 -19.07 16.92
C ALA A 61 -3.91 -18.78 18.36
N ARG A 62 -2.63 -19.02 18.69
CA ARG A 62 -2.07 -18.66 20.01
C ARG A 62 -2.10 -17.16 20.28
N ALA A 63 -1.90 -16.34 19.24
CA ALA A 63 -2.05 -14.88 19.31
C ALA A 63 -3.52 -14.42 19.44
N GLY A 64 -4.49 -15.35 19.34
CA GLY A 64 -5.91 -15.05 19.48
C GLY A 64 -6.52 -14.30 18.30
N MET A 65 -5.98 -14.47 17.09
CA MET A 65 -6.37 -13.75 15.88
C MET A 65 -6.82 -14.67 14.73
N SER A 66 -7.13 -15.95 15.00
CA SER A 66 -7.55 -16.91 13.95
C SER A 66 -8.70 -16.41 13.07
N GLU A 67 -9.65 -15.67 13.64
CA GLU A 67 -10.79 -15.12 12.91
C GLU A 67 -10.41 -14.02 11.92
N GLN A 68 -9.19 -13.46 12.03
CA GLN A 68 -8.67 -12.42 11.14
C GLN A 68 -7.79 -12.98 10.01
N ALA A 69 -7.61 -14.30 9.93
CA ALA A 69 -6.69 -14.91 8.96
C ALA A 69 -7.02 -14.50 7.51
N GLU A 70 -8.31 -14.56 7.14
CA GLU A 70 -8.76 -14.16 5.80
C GLU A 70 -8.60 -12.65 5.56
N ASP A 71 -8.92 -11.82 6.55
CA ASP A 71 -8.73 -10.36 6.47
C ASP A 71 -7.25 -10.00 6.26
N PHE A 72 -6.33 -10.66 6.99
CA PHE A 72 -4.90 -10.47 6.84
C PHE A 72 -4.40 -10.90 5.46
N PHE A 73 -4.88 -12.06 4.99
CA PHE A 73 -4.57 -12.55 3.65
C PHE A 73 -5.02 -11.54 2.58
N LEU A 74 -6.29 -11.14 2.61
CA LEU A 74 -6.85 -10.22 1.61
C LEU A 74 -6.17 -8.84 1.67
N ALA A 75 -5.98 -8.26 2.85
CA ALA A 75 -5.42 -6.92 2.98
C ALA A 75 -3.94 -6.87 2.58
N SER A 76 -3.11 -7.81 3.05
CA SER A 76 -1.70 -7.90 2.66
C SER A 76 -1.55 -8.22 1.17
N GLY A 77 -2.40 -9.10 0.63
CA GLY A 77 -2.37 -9.49 -0.76
C GLY A 77 -2.82 -8.40 -1.74
N ARG A 78 -3.85 -7.62 -1.40
CA ARG A 78 -4.24 -6.44 -2.19
C ARG A 78 -3.13 -5.40 -2.20
N TRP A 79 -2.49 -5.16 -1.07
CA TRP A 79 -1.35 -4.27 -1.00
C TRP A 79 -0.15 -4.79 -1.79
N ALA A 80 0.17 -6.07 -1.70
CA ALA A 80 1.23 -6.69 -2.50
C ALA A 80 0.97 -6.52 -4.01
N ALA A 81 -0.27 -6.64 -4.48
CA ALA A 81 -0.64 -6.42 -5.88
C ALA A 81 -0.38 -4.97 -6.35
N GLU A 82 -0.65 -3.97 -5.49
CA GLU A 82 -0.31 -2.57 -5.78
C GLU A 82 1.22 -2.34 -5.82
N LEU A 83 1.96 -3.00 -4.95
CA LEU A 83 3.42 -2.95 -4.94
C LEU A 83 4.02 -3.62 -6.20
N TYR A 84 3.48 -4.78 -6.64
CA TYR A 84 3.85 -5.41 -7.91
C TYR A 84 3.60 -4.47 -9.09
N LYS A 85 2.45 -3.79 -9.10
CA LYS A 85 2.15 -2.78 -10.12
C LYS A 85 3.20 -1.68 -10.13
N ALA A 86 3.58 -1.15 -8.97
CA ALA A 86 4.55 -0.08 -8.86
C ALA A 86 5.93 -0.49 -9.36
N ASP A 87 6.41 -1.70 -9.03
CA ASP A 87 7.69 -2.22 -9.46
C ASP A 87 7.72 -2.51 -10.98
N ILE A 88 6.72 -3.23 -11.50
CA ILE A 88 6.63 -3.54 -12.93
C ILE A 88 6.54 -2.26 -13.76
N GLU A 89 5.75 -1.28 -13.33
CA GLU A 89 5.68 0.01 -14.04
C GLU A 89 6.98 0.81 -13.93
N MET A 90 7.73 0.68 -12.84
CA MET A 90 9.06 1.29 -12.71
C MET A 90 10.05 0.69 -13.72
N ASP A 91 10.02 -0.63 -13.92
CA ASP A 91 10.78 -1.31 -14.95
C ASP A 91 10.33 -0.83 -16.36
N LEU A 92 9.05 -0.82 -16.64
CA LEU A 92 8.49 -0.46 -17.95
C LEU A 92 8.73 1.00 -18.34
N ARG A 93 8.78 1.94 -17.37
CA ARG A 93 9.08 3.35 -17.66
C ARG A 93 10.57 3.68 -17.66
N THR A 94 11.44 2.69 -17.38
CA THR A 94 12.88 2.86 -17.42
C THR A 94 13.38 2.71 -18.86
N GLU A 95 13.88 3.80 -19.43
CA GLU A 95 14.44 3.78 -20.78
C GLU A 95 15.69 2.89 -20.83
N GLY A 96 15.75 2.00 -21.83
CA GLY A 96 16.89 1.09 -22.05
C GLY A 96 16.90 -0.14 -21.16
N LEU A 97 15.94 -0.32 -20.24
CA LEU A 97 15.81 -1.59 -19.52
C LEU A 97 15.28 -2.68 -20.47
N ALA A 98 15.96 -3.83 -20.52
CA ALA A 98 15.65 -4.91 -21.46
C ALA A 98 14.48 -5.79 -21.00
N GLY A 99 14.11 -5.76 -19.73
CA GLY A 99 13.01 -6.54 -19.18
C GLY A 99 13.10 -6.70 -17.67
N PHE A 100 12.20 -7.51 -17.13
CA PHE A 100 12.16 -7.85 -15.70
C PHE A 100 11.83 -9.33 -15.49
N GLN A 101 12.17 -9.86 -14.34
CA GLN A 101 11.92 -11.23 -13.94
C GLN A 101 11.25 -11.22 -12.56
N LEU A 102 10.01 -11.67 -12.51
CA LEU A 102 9.25 -11.74 -11.26
C LEU A 102 9.78 -12.84 -10.32
N LEU A 103 9.80 -12.56 -9.06
CA LEU A 103 9.90 -13.54 -7.97
C LEU A 103 8.80 -13.23 -6.94
N ASP A 104 7.60 -13.82 -7.04
CA ASP A 104 7.28 -14.85 -8.02
C ASP A 104 5.85 -14.66 -8.54
N LEU A 105 5.51 -15.32 -9.65
CA LEU A 105 4.12 -15.37 -10.12
C LEU A 105 3.26 -16.23 -9.17
N GLN A 106 3.85 -17.30 -8.62
CA GLN A 106 3.22 -18.26 -7.71
C GLN A 106 3.98 -18.38 -6.40
N ASP A 107 3.34 -18.89 -5.37
CA ASP A 107 4.02 -19.25 -4.12
C ASP A 107 5.00 -20.39 -4.34
N TYR A 108 6.13 -20.34 -3.63
CA TYR A 108 7.14 -21.37 -3.71
C TYR A 108 7.17 -22.22 -2.42
N PRO A 109 6.54 -23.40 -2.41
CA PRO A 109 6.45 -24.25 -1.22
C PRO A 109 7.80 -24.85 -0.78
N GLY A 110 8.83 -24.80 -1.63
CA GLY A 110 10.20 -25.20 -1.28
C GLY A 110 10.89 -24.28 -0.28
N GLN A 111 10.39 -23.07 -0.10
CA GLN A 111 10.82 -22.12 0.93
C GLN A 111 9.62 -21.75 1.79
N GLY A 112 9.53 -22.28 2.97
CA GLY A 112 8.33 -22.34 3.80
C GLY A 112 7.63 -21.02 4.14
N SER A 113 8.22 -19.87 3.86
CA SER A 113 7.62 -18.53 4.05
C SER A 113 7.48 -17.72 2.76
N ALA A 114 7.75 -18.32 1.59
CA ALA A 114 7.71 -17.63 0.29
C ALA A 114 6.28 -17.53 -0.27
N TYR A 115 5.40 -16.86 0.45
CA TYR A 115 4.03 -16.53 0.02
C TYR A 115 4.04 -15.19 -0.74
N VAL A 116 4.71 -15.13 -1.87
CA VAL A 116 4.90 -13.90 -2.64
C VAL A 116 4.12 -13.88 -3.95
N GLY A 117 3.53 -15.02 -4.33
CA GLY A 117 2.81 -15.17 -5.60
C GLY A 117 1.45 -14.48 -5.62
N ILE A 118 1.04 -14.08 -6.80
CA ILE A 118 -0.36 -13.71 -7.12
C ILE A 118 -1.21 -14.98 -7.28
N LEU A 119 -0.55 -16.08 -7.66
CA LEU A 119 -1.10 -17.42 -7.69
C LEU A 119 -0.60 -18.20 -6.46
N ASP A 120 -1.36 -19.20 -6.04
CA ASP A 120 -0.95 -20.13 -4.99
C ASP A 120 0.07 -21.18 -5.53
N ALA A 121 0.56 -22.06 -4.68
CA ALA A 121 1.52 -23.09 -5.06
C ALA A 121 1.00 -24.08 -6.11
N PHE A 122 -0.29 -24.10 -6.39
CA PHE A 122 -0.95 -24.95 -7.39
C PHE A 122 -1.29 -24.20 -8.67
N MET A 123 -0.81 -22.97 -8.85
CA MET A 123 -1.11 -22.08 -9.98
C MET A 123 -2.58 -21.59 -10.03
N ASP A 124 -3.34 -21.75 -8.95
CA ASP A 124 -4.66 -21.21 -8.86
C ASP A 124 -4.62 -19.73 -8.41
N SER A 125 -5.57 -18.93 -8.91
CA SER A 125 -5.66 -17.53 -8.52
C SER A 125 -6.00 -17.40 -7.03
N LYS A 126 -5.25 -16.57 -6.31
CA LYS A 126 -5.56 -16.17 -4.94
C LYS A 126 -6.71 -15.15 -4.86
N GLY A 127 -7.25 -14.67 -6.00
CA GLY A 127 -8.32 -13.66 -6.02
C GLY A 127 -7.87 -12.25 -5.58
N LEU A 128 -6.58 -12.01 -5.47
CA LEU A 128 -6.01 -10.74 -4.99
C LEU A 128 -6.05 -9.64 -6.06
N VAL A 129 -5.92 -10.00 -7.31
CA VAL A 129 -5.97 -9.13 -8.48
C VAL A 129 -6.69 -9.85 -9.62
N SER A 130 -7.55 -9.16 -10.37
CA SER A 130 -8.17 -9.77 -11.54
C SER A 130 -7.19 -9.83 -12.72
N PRO A 131 -7.38 -10.79 -13.67
CA PRO A 131 -6.58 -10.85 -14.88
C PRO A 131 -6.59 -9.54 -15.68
N GLU A 132 -7.72 -8.85 -15.74
CA GLU A 132 -7.88 -7.58 -16.45
C GLU A 132 -7.03 -6.48 -15.81
N ARG A 133 -7.04 -6.39 -14.46
CA ARG A 133 -6.22 -5.43 -13.74
C ARG A 133 -4.74 -5.75 -13.88
N TRP A 134 -4.35 -7.04 -13.80
CA TRP A 134 -2.95 -7.46 -13.99
C TRP A 134 -2.44 -7.08 -15.39
N LYS A 135 -3.23 -7.37 -16.44
CA LYS A 135 -2.92 -6.96 -17.81
C LYS A 135 -2.82 -5.45 -18.00
N GLY A 136 -3.39 -4.65 -17.11
CA GLY A 136 -3.29 -3.20 -17.16
C GLY A 136 -1.87 -2.69 -16.97
N PHE A 137 -1.03 -3.41 -16.22
CA PHE A 137 0.35 -3.00 -15.94
C PHE A 137 1.41 -4.06 -16.30
N CYS A 138 1.01 -5.28 -16.65
CA CYS A 138 1.92 -6.36 -17.08
C CYS A 138 1.42 -6.94 -18.41
N ASN A 139 1.80 -6.30 -19.51
CA ASN A 139 1.35 -6.61 -20.86
C ASN A 139 2.37 -6.13 -21.89
N GLU A 140 2.18 -6.51 -23.17
CA GLU A 140 3.00 -6.03 -24.29
C GLU A 140 2.77 -4.55 -24.63
N VAL A 141 1.64 -3.96 -24.21
CA VAL A 141 1.36 -2.52 -24.28
C VAL A 141 0.80 -2.06 -22.95
N VAL A 142 1.48 -1.12 -22.30
CA VAL A 142 1.07 -0.57 -21.00
C VAL A 142 1.06 0.96 -21.07
N PRO A 143 -0.13 1.58 -20.93
CA PRO A 143 -0.23 3.03 -20.70
C PRO A 143 0.29 3.39 -19.31
N LEU A 144 1.19 4.37 -19.22
CA LEU A 144 1.89 4.77 -18.00
C LEU A 144 1.56 6.21 -17.64
N LEU A 145 1.10 6.43 -16.41
CA LEU A 145 0.96 7.75 -15.80
C LEU A 145 2.25 8.11 -15.06
N LEU A 146 2.78 9.30 -15.31
CA LEU A 146 3.92 9.84 -14.59
C LEU A 146 3.47 11.05 -13.78
N THR A 147 3.22 10.84 -12.48
CA THR A 147 2.80 11.86 -11.51
C THR A 147 3.74 11.91 -10.32
N GLU A 148 4.01 13.12 -9.84
CA GLU A 148 4.89 13.36 -8.68
C GLU A 148 4.24 12.95 -7.34
N LYS A 149 2.92 12.84 -7.30
CA LYS A 149 2.17 12.55 -6.08
C LYS A 149 0.84 11.88 -6.37
N PHE A 150 0.32 11.14 -5.40
CA PHE A 150 -1.02 10.54 -5.44
C PHE A 150 -2.07 11.38 -4.68
N CYS A 151 -1.63 12.20 -3.73
CA CYS A 151 -2.50 13.07 -2.93
C CYS A 151 -2.39 14.52 -3.39
N TRP A 152 -3.53 15.15 -3.60
CA TRP A 152 -3.68 16.50 -4.14
C TRP A 152 -4.58 17.34 -3.24
N THR A 153 -4.40 18.65 -3.25
CA THR A 153 -5.33 19.58 -2.63
C THR A 153 -6.37 20.03 -3.66
N GLU A 154 -7.63 20.14 -3.27
CA GLU A 154 -8.67 20.69 -4.14
C GLU A 154 -8.32 22.12 -4.59
N GLY A 155 -8.63 22.46 -5.82
CA GLY A 155 -8.23 23.73 -6.45
C GLY A 155 -6.86 23.68 -7.13
N GLU A 156 -6.03 22.67 -6.85
CA GLU A 156 -4.84 22.42 -7.68
C GLU A 156 -5.24 21.98 -9.09
N THR A 157 -4.31 22.12 -10.02
CA THR A 157 -4.39 21.49 -11.34
C THR A 157 -3.63 20.19 -11.32
N LEU A 158 -4.32 19.05 -11.51
CA LEU A 158 -3.68 17.77 -11.73
C LEU A 158 -2.79 17.87 -12.97
N THR A 159 -1.50 17.67 -12.79
CA THR A 159 -0.50 17.66 -13.85
C THR A 159 0.20 16.32 -13.85
N ALA A 160 0.28 15.67 -15.01
CA ALA A 160 0.99 14.41 -15.18
C ALA A 160 1.46 14.27 -16.63
N ARG A 161 2.53 13.52 -16.85
CA ARG A 161 2.93 13.07 -18.18
C ARG A 161 2.35 11.69 -18.45
N VAL A 162 2.18 11.35 -19.71
CA VAL A 162 1.75 10.01 -20.14
C VAL A 162 2.73 9.43 -21.14
N LYS A 163 3.10 8.18 -20.91
CA LYS A 163 3.94 7.38 -21.79
C LYS A 163 3.22 6.08 -22.13
N VAL A 164 3.73 5.36 -23.12
CA VAL A 164 3.30 4.00 -23.43
C VAL A 164 4.52 3.10 -23.54
N ALA A 165 4.60 2.07 -22.73
CA ALA A 165 5.52 0.97 -22.95
C ALA A 165 4.91 0.08 -24.06
N HIS A 166 5.52 0.08 -25.25
CA HIS A 166 4.98 -0.54 -26.46
C HIS A 166 5.93 -1.58 -27.04
N TYR A 167 5.62 -2.85 -26.81
CA TYR A 167 6.41 -3.98 -27.29
C TYR A 167 5.63 -4.92 -28.24
N ALA A 168 4.35 -4.61 -28.50
CA ALA A 168 3.50 -5.35 -29.43
C ALA A 168 4.01 -5.24 -30.89
N ALA A 169 3.65 -6.24 -31.70
CA ALA A 169 3.97 -6.23 -33.14
C ALA A 169 3.21 -5.14 -33.93
N ARG A 170 1.95 -4.85 -33.54
CA ARG A 170 1.09 -3.85 -34.17
C ARG A 170 1.54 -2.44 -33.83
N SER A 171 1.64 -1.55 -34.84
CA SER A 171 1.89 -0.13 -34.62
C SER A 171 0.69 0.54 -33.94
N LEU A 172 0.98 1.48 -33.06
CA LEU A 172 0.00 2.36 -32.42
C LEU A 172 -0.06 3.75 -33.08
N GLN A 173 0.76 4.00 -34.09
CA GLN A 173 0.79 5.28 -34.80
C GLN A 173 -0.60 5.66 -35.34
N GLY A 174 -1.01 6.89 -35.09
CA GLY A 174 -2.29 7.40 -35.54
C GLY A 174 -3.48 7.05 -34.64
N THR A 175 -3.24 6.31 -33.54
CA THR A 175 -4.24 6.13 -32.48
C THR A 175 -4.12 7.23 -31.43
N GLY A 176 -5.07 7.28 -30.48
CA GLY A 176 -5.02 8.16 -29.31
C GLY A 176 -4.85 7.38 -28.01
N LEU A 177 -4.16 8.01 -27.04
CA LEU A 177 -4.26 7.63 -25.63
C LEU A 177 -5.32 8.51 -24.99
N ALA A 178 -6.51 7.94 -24.78
CA ALA A 178 -7.60 8.58 -24.07
C ALA A 178 -7.36 8.51 -22.57
N TRP A 179 -7.62 9.59 -21.84
CA TRP A 179 -7.64 9.60 -20.39
C TRP A 179 -8.98 10.09 -19.87
N THR A 180 -9.44 9.47 -18.79
CA THR A 180 -10.71 9.83 -18.15
C THR A 180 -10.54 9.80 -16.63
N LEU A 181 -10.82 10.92 -15.98
CA LEU A 181 -10.84 11.06 -14.52
C LEU A 181 -12.28 10.95 -14.02
N ARG A 182 -12.57 9.97 -13.16
CA ARG A 182 -13.91 9.68 -12.62
C ARG A 182 -13.92 9.66 -11.11
N ASP A 183 -15.05 10.04 -10.52
CA ASP A 183 -15.32 9.76 -9.10
C ASP A 183 -15.76 8.31 -8.88
N GLU A 184 -15.97 7.93 -7.61
CA GLU A 184 -16.39 6.57 -7.22
C GLU A 184 -17.82 6.24 -7.67
N GLN A 185 -18.64 7.22 -8.02
CA GLN A 185 -19.97 7.06 -8.59
C GLN A 185 -19.95 6.96 -10.12
N GLY A 186 -18.76 7.09 -10.74
CA GLY A 186 -18.55 7.01 -12.18
C GLY A 186 -18.76 8.33 -12.93
N HIS A 187 -19.03 9.46 -12.24
CA HIS A 187 -19.15 10.76 -12.89
C HIS A 187 -17.79 11.21 -13.43
N VAL A 188 -17.79 11.70 -14.67
CA VAL A 188 -16.59 12.22 -15.32
C VAL A 188 -16.26 13.61 -14.81
N ILE A 189 -15.10 13.77 -14.20
CA ILE A 189 -14.54 15.05 -13.74
C ILE A 189 -13.73 15.73 -14.86
N GLY A 190 -13.03 14.92 -15.65
CA GLY A 190 -12.25 15.40 -16.78
C GLY A 190 -11.91 14.28 -17.74
N LYS A 191 -11.65 14.61 -18.99
CA LYS A 191 -11.21 13.68 -20.03
C LYS A 191 -10.44 14.38 -21.12
N GLY A 192 -9.64 13.65 -21.86
CA GLY A 192 -8.92 14.14 -23.03
C GLY A 192 -8.28 13.01 -23.81
N ILE A 193 -7.60 13.36 -24.89
CA ILE A 193 -6.89 12.43 -25.75
C ILE A 193 -5.52 13.04 -26.08
N CYS A 194 -4.47 12.22 -25.95
CA CYS A 194 -3.12 12.52 -26.39
C CYS A 194 -2.82 11.69 -27.64
N PRO A 195 -2.47 12.28 -28.79
CA PRO A 195 -2.23 11.53 -30.01
C PRO A 195 -0.91 10.74 -29.93
N ILE A 196 -0.92 9.49 -30.37
CA ILE A 196 0.29 8.66 -30.51
C ILE A 196 0.85 8.87 -31.91
N VAL A 197 1.92 9.65 -32.03
CA VAL A 197 2.53 10.01 -33.31
C VAL A 197 3.69 9.11 -33.68
N SER A 198 4.31 8.43 -32.70
CA SER A 198 5.45 7.54 -32.92
C SER A 198 5.01 6.22 -33.58
N SER A 199 5.80 5.76 -34.55
CA SER A 199 5.67 4.43 -35.16
C SER A 199 6.59 3.38 -34.52
N GLY A 200 7.44 3.81 -33.55
CA GLY A 200 8.44 2.99 -32.89
C GLY A 200 7.87 2.03 -31.85
N ARG A 201 8.77 1.16 -31.36
CA ARG A 201 8.55 0.30 -30.19
C ARG A 201 9.42 0.78 -29.04
N GLY A 202 9.17 0.28 -27.85
CA GLY A 202 9.83 0.68 -26.62
C GLY A 202 9.01 1.67 -25.83
N LEU A 203 9.68 2.56 -25.11
CA LEU A 203 9.01 3.57 -24.29
C LEU A 203 8.70 4.81 -25.13
N LEU A 204 7.42 5.08 -25.38
CA LEU A 204 6.93 6.19 -26.19
C LEU A 204 6.48 7.35 -25.30
N GLU A 205 7.00 8.55 -25.55
CA GLU A 205 6.44 9.80 -25.04
C GLU A 205 5.14 10.12 -25.79
N VAL A 206 4.06 10.37 -25.05
CA VAL A 206 2.73 10.58 -25.67
C VAL A 206 2.19 11.99 -25.43
N GLY A 207 2.27 12.49 -24.21
CA GLY A 207 1.79 13.85 -23.92
C GLY A 207 1.61 14.14 -22.42
N ASP A 208 0.86 15.19 -22.16
CA ASP A 208 0.61 15.70 -20.80
C ASP A 208 -0.88 15.74 -20.49
N ILE A 209 -1.21 15.50 -19.24
CA ILE A 209 -2.53 15.73 -18.65
C ILE A 209 -2.46 17.01 -17.82
N ARG A 210 -3.41 17.90 -18.02
CA ARG A 210 -3.62 19.11 -17.21
C ARG A 210 -5.12 19.24 -16.94
N GLN A 211 -5.54 18.94 -15.71
CA GLN A 211 -6.94 18.95 -15.34
C GLN A 211 -7.14 19.76 -14.06
N PRO A 212 -7.78 20.94 -14.12
CA PRO A 212 -8.21 21.66 -12.93
C PRO A 212 -9.18 20.80 -12.11
N ILE A 213 -8.95 20.71 -10.80
CA ILE A 213 -9.79 19.91 -9.90
C ILE A 213 -10.82 20.82 -9.22
N PRO A 214 -12.13 20.55 -9.41
CA PRO A 214 -13.17 21.33 -8.76
C PRO A 214 -13.09 21.29 -7.24
N VAL A 215 -13.27 22.41 -6.58
CA VAL A 215 -13.37 22.51 -5.12
C VAL A 215 -14.76 22.07 -4.69
N THR A 216 -14.83 21.04 -3.85
CA THR A 216 -16.09 20.50 -3.32
C THR A 216 -16.17 20.61 -1.80
N GLY A 217 -15.04 20.90 -1.12
CA GLY A 217 -14.91 20.92 0.32
C GLY A 217 -14.99 19.54 0.98
N LYS A 218 -14.80 18.46 0.19
CA LYS A 218 -14.87 17.07 0.68
C LYS A 218 -13.68 16.27 0.18
N ALA A 219 -13.09 15.50 1.08
CA ALA A 219 -12.10 14.49 0.69
C ALA A 219 -12.73 13.45 -0.22
N ARG A 220 -12.07 13.10 -1.31
CA ARG A 220 -12.56 12.12 -2.29
C ARG A 220 -11.43 11.42 -3.01
N ARG A 221 -11.71 10.20 -3.42
CA ARG A 221 -10.87 9.43 -4.33
C ARG A 221 -11.42 9.56 -5.75
N LEU A 222 -10.55 9.82 -6.70
CA LEU A 222 -10.83 9.78 -8.12
C LEU A 222 -9.98 8.69 -8.77
N ASN A 223 -10.49 8.10 -9.85
CA ASN A 223 -9.76 7.11 -10.63
C ASN A 223 -9.45 7.69 -12.01
N LEU A 224 -8.17 7.73 -12.36
CA LEU A 224 -7.68 8.12 -13.68
C LEU A 224 -7.44 6.86 -14.51
N GLU A 225 -8.25 6.66 -15.55
CA GLU A 225 -8.07 5.61 -16.53
C GLU A 225 -7.32 6.15 -17.74
N LEU A 226 -6.32 5.42 -18.21
CA LEU A 226 -5.61 5.60 -19.47
C LEU A 226 -5.98 4.45 -20.39
N ALA A 227 -6.40 4.70 -21.63
CA ALA A 227 -6.82 3.67 -22.57
C ALA A 227 -6.34 4.01 -24.01
N ILE A 228 -5.80 3.01 -24.71
CA ILE A 228 -5.43 3.15 -26.12
C ILE A 228 -6.68 2.93 -26.98
N GLU A 229 -7.07 3.93 -27.75
CA GLU A 229 -8.28 3.88 -28.58
C GLU A 229 -8.27 2.68 -29.56
N GLY A 230 -9.41 2.00 -29.65
CA GLY A 230 -9.60 0.85 -30.52
C GLY A 230 -8.85 -0.42 -30.08
N THR A 231 -8.46 -0.50 -28.81
CA THR A 231 -7.78 -1.66 -28.20
C THR A 231 -8.32 -1.95 -26.81
N ASP A 232 -7.89 -3.07 -26.21
CA ASP A 232 -8.19 -3.42 -24.80
C ASP A 232 -7.06 -2.98 -23.84
N TYR A 233 -6.04 -2.29 -24.32
CA TYR A 233 -4.93 -1.82 -23.49
C TYR A 233 -5.36 -0.61 -22.66
N LYS A 234 -5.45 -0.80 -21.36
CA LYS A 234 -5.83 0.25 -20.42
C LYS A 234 -5.15 0.06 -19.07
N ASN A 235 -4.97 1.15 -18.33
CA ASN A 235 -4.42 1.16 -16.99
C ASN A 235 -5.14 2.18 -16.12
N THR A 236 -5.20 1.97 -14.80
CA THR A 236 -5.96 2.82 -13.88
C THR A 236 -5.13 3.18 -12.66
N TYR A 237 -5.25 4.43 -12.23
CA TYR A 237 -4.53 5.01 -11.10
C TYR A 237 -5.50 5.69 -10.13
N PRO A 238 -5.52 5.31 -8.85
CA PRO A 238 -6.26 6.04 -7.83
C PRO A 238 -5.51 7.31 -7.44
N LEU A 239 -6.24 8.41 -7.27
CA LEU A 239 -5.73 9.69 -6.83
C LEU A 239 -6.64 10.23 -5.73
N TRP A 240 -6.09 10.82 -4.68
CA TRP A 240 -6.86 11.40 -3.57
C TRP A 240 -6.80 12.91 -3.61
N PHE A 241 -7.94 13.53 -3.35
CA PHE A 241 -8.11 14.98 -3.34
C PHE A 241 -8.72 15.39 -2.01
N TYR A 242 -8.02 16.28 -1.31
CA TYR A 242 -8.42 16.78 -0.01
C TYR A 242 -8.76 18.26 -0.09
N PRO A 243 -9.77 18.75 0.66
CA PRO A 243 -10.01 20.18 0.76
C PRO A 243 -8.77 20.88 1.33
N GLU A 244 -8.55 22.13 0.90
CA GLU A 244 -7.53 22.96 1.53
C GLU A 244 -7.90 23.17 3.00
N ASP A 245 -7.09 22.67 3.92
CA ASP A 245 -7.30 22.87 5.34
C ASP A 245 -6.85 24.28 5.71
N ARG A 246 -7.82 25.12 6.01
CA ARG A 246 -7.59 26.48 6.54
C ARG A 246 -7.65 26.55 8.06
N SER A 247 -7.98 25.43 8.71
CA SER A 247 -8.37 25.38 10.13
C SER A 247 -7.31 24.78 11.05
N THR A 248 -6.02 24.83 10.73
CA THR A 248 -4.92 24.22 11.51
C THR A 248 -4.85 24.61 13.00
N LYS A 249 -5.81 25.36 13.52
CA LYS A 249 -5.89 25.84 14.93
C LYS A 249 -7.25 25.62 15.59
N GLU A 250 -8.19 24.93 14.99
CA GLU A 250 -9.47 24.71 15.67
C GLU A 250 -9.31 23.64 16.76
N SER A 251 -9.35 24.09 18.00
CA SER A 251 -9.60 23.20 19.13
C SER A 251 -11.02 22.62 18.94
N HIS A 252 -11.12 21.32 18.70
CA HIS A 252 -12.42 20.66 18.64
C HIS A 252 -13.06 20.69 20.03
N PRO A 253 -14.14 21.47 20.26
CA PRO A 253 -14.77 21.56 21.57
C PRO A 253 -15.19 20.16 22.04
N GLY A 254 -14.77 19.79 23.24
CA GLY A 254 -15.10 18.52 23.88
C GLY A 254 -14.12 17.39 23.62
N ILE A 255 -13.01 17.62 22.89
CA ILE A 255 -11.91 16.63 22.72
C ILE A 255 -10.63 17.22 23.32
N THR A 256 -10.04 16.50 24.27
CA THR A 256 -8.71 16.82 24.80
C THR A 256 -7.64 16.11 23.97
N VAL A 257 -6.73 16.88 23.37
CA VAL A 257 -5.55 16.31 22.68
C VAL A 257 -4.40 16.26 23.68
N ALA A 258 -3.74 15.10 23.78
CA ALA A 258 -2.67 14.86 24.74
C ALA A 258 -1.51 14.09 24.16
N LYS A 259 -0.27 14.40 24.58
CA LYS A 259 0.94 13.59 24.33
C LYS A 259 1.29 12.69 25.52
N ARG A 260 0.75 13.01 26.72
CA ARG A 260 0.95 12.27 27.98
C ARG A 260 -0.37 12.04 28.69
N LEU A 261 -0.49 10.86 29.31
CA LEU A 261 -1.59 10.55 30.21
C LEU A 261 -1.22 11.03 31.65
N ASP A 262 -1.36 12.30 31.88
CA ASP A 262 -1.18 12.90 33.22
C ASP A 262 -2.45 12.89 34.05
N GLY A 263 -2.38 13.38 35.27
CA GLY A 263 -3.52 13.41 36.19
C GLY A 263 -4.72 14.23 35.67
N HIS A 264 -4.47 15.28 34.88
CA HIS A 264 -5.54 16.07 34.26
C HIS A 264 -6.28 15.27 33.16
N VAL A 265 -5.52 14.59 32.28
CA VAL A 265 -6.07 13.75 31.21
C VAL A 265 -6.83 12.56 31.79
N LEU A 266 -6.28 11.90 32.81
CA LEU A 266 -6.94 10.80 33.50
C LEU A 266 -8.24 11.23 34.17
N SER A 267 -8.24 12.38 34.88
CA SER A 267 -9.44 12.93 35.48
C SER A 267 -10.51 13.29 34.42
N ALA A 268 -10.12 13.83 33.27
CA ALA A 268 -11.04 14.08 32.17
C ALA A 268 -11.73 12.79 31.70
N LEU A 269 -10.98 11.70 31.55
CA LEU A 269 -11.52 10.39 31.16
C LEU A 269 -12.44 9.81 32.24
N GLU A 270 -12.07 9.88 33.48
CA GLU A 270 -12.92 9.43 34.61
C GLU A 270 -14.26 10.14 34.63
N ASN A 271 -14.30 11.41 34.26
CA ASN A 271 -15.50 12.24 34.19
C ASN A 271 -16.27 12.16 32.87
N GLY A 272 -15.93 11.21 31.97
CA GLY A 272 -16.65 10.98 30.70
C GLY A 272 -16.14 11.81 29.53
N GLY A 273 -14.96 12.42 29.65
CA GLY A 273 -14.31 13.18 28.58
C GLY A 273 -13.84 12.30 27.42
N LYS A 274 -13.60 12.94 26.28
CA LYS A 274 -13.02 12.33 25.09
C LYS A 274 -11.59 12.81 24.94
N VAL A 275 -10.65 11.90 24.83
CA VAL A 275 -9.22 12.18 24.69
C VAL A 275 -8.69 11.58 23.42
N LEU A 276 -7.96 12.38 22.64
CA LEU A 276 -7.11 11.93 21.54
C LEU A 276 -5.66 11.95 22.04
N TRP A 277 -5.06 10.78 22.12
CA TRP A 277 -3.72 10.62 22.67
C TRP A 277 -2.72 10.24 21.57
N PHE A 278 -1.67 11.04 21.45
CA PHE A 278 -0.48 10.76 20.64
C PHE A 278 0.69 10.44 21.58
N PRO A 279 0.94 9.17 21.90
CA PRO A 279 2.03 8.78 22.81
C PRO A 279 3.40 9.24 22.31
N GLU A 280 4.28 9.65 23.21
CA GLU A 280 5.67 9.95 22.89
C GLU A 280 6.41 8.65 22.51
N ARG A 281 6.96 8.57 21.30
CA ARG A 281 7.56 7.35 20.72
C ARG A 281 8.60 6.69 21.64
N ASP A 282 9.53 7.48 22.16
CA ASP A 282 10.67 6.95 22.94
C ASP A 282 10.22 6.29 24.26
N ARG A 283 9.09 6.75 24.81
CA ARG A 283 8.54 6.20 26.05
C ARG A 283 8.01 4.78 25.90
N TYR A 284 7.61 4.40 24.70
CA TYR A 284 7.00 3.11 24.39
C TYR A 284 7.82 2.27 23.41
N ALA A 285 9.08 2.62 23.16
CA ALA A 285 9.92 1.99 22.15
C ALA A 285 10.02 0.45 22.30
N SER A 286 10.05 -0.06 23.55
CA SER A 286 10.11 -1.51 23.82
C SER A 286 8.76 -2.23 23.64
N GLN A 287 7.67 -1.50 23.47
CA GLN A 287 6.30 -2.02 23.33
C GLN A 287 5.72 -1.77 21.93
N THR A 288 6.53 -1.30 21.01
CA THR A 288 6.11 -0.92 19.67
C THR A 288 6.91 -1.62 18.59
N VAL A 289 6.33 -1.70 17.40
CA VAL A 289 7.02 -2.10 16.17
C VAL A 289 7.12 -0.86 15.27
N GLY A 290 8.24 -0.67 14.57
CA GLY A 290 8.41 0.49 13.69
C GLY A 290 7.45 0.47 12.50
N GLY A 291 7.23 1.64 11.89
CA GLY A 291 6.44 1.76 10.68
C GLY A 291 7.19 1.23 9.45
N LEU A 292 6.49 0.49 8.61
CA LEU A 292 7.00 -0.03 7.35
C LEU A 292 5.90 0.13 6.29
N PHE A 293 6.18 0.87 5.23
CA PHE A 293 5.19 1.14 4.19
C PHE A 293 5.20 0.07 3.09
N GLN A 294 6.34 -0.12 2.44
CA GLN A 294 6.54 -1.22 1.51
C GLN A 294 6.83 -2.49 2.30
N THR A 295 6.06 -3.53 2.08
CA THR A 295 6.27 -4.85 2.68
C THR A 295 7.68 -5.35 2.37
N ASP A 296 8.34 -5.94 3.37
CA ASP A 296 9.64 -6.57 3.20
C ASP A 296 9.56 -7.89 2.42
N ASP A 297 10.74 -8.38 2.07
CA ASP A 297 10.91 -9.67 1.43
C ASP A 297 10.41 -10.82 2.32
N TRP A 298 10.08 -11.92 1.66
CA TRP A 298 9.39 -13.09 2.20
C TRP A 298 10.08 -13.82 3.37
N ASN A 299 11.36 -13.57 3.67
CA ASN A 299 12.07 -14.30 4.72
C ASN A 299 12.56 -13.37 5.83
N TYR A 300 11.62 -12.93 6.68
CA TYR A 300 11.92 -12.04 7.79
C TYR A 300 13.07 -12.56 8.68
N ARG A 301 13.08 -13.84 9.04
CA ARG A 301 14.10 -14.43 9.93
C ARG A 301 15.51 -14.36 9.35
N MET A 302 15.64 -14.63 8.06
CA MET A 302 16.93 -14.54 7.37
C MET A 302 17.43 -13.10 7.36
N PHE A 303 16.59 -12.15 6.95
CA PHE A 303 16.94 -10.73 6.86
C PHE A 303 17.19 -10.11 8.24
N GLU A 304 16.43 -10.52 9.29
CA GLU A 304 16.72 -10.16 10.67
C GLU A 304 18.13 -10.62 11.08
N THR A 305 18.48 -11.86 10.80
CA THR A 305 19.79 -12.45 11.10
C THR A 305 20.91 -11.72 10.37
N ILE A 306 20.73 -11.45 9.07
CA ILE A 306 21.70 -10.70 8.25
C ILE A 306 21.89 -9.30 8.82
N SER A 307 20.81 -8.60 9.16
CA SER A 307 20.86 -7.24 9.71
C SER A 307 21.62 -7.21 11.03
N ARG A 308 21.28 -8.13 11.96
CA ARG A 308 21.95 -8.23 13.26
C ARG A 308 23.46 -8.53 13.12
N ASN A 309 23.84 -9.48 12.26
CA ASN A 309 25.22 -9.83 12.00
C ASN A 309 26.01 -8.66 11.40
N ASN A 310 25.39 -7.83 10.58
CA ASN A 310 25.99 -6.66 9.99
C ASN A 310 25.81 -5.38 10.83
N ARG A 311 25.25 -5.46 12.04
CA ARG A 311 24.97 -4.32 12.93
C ARG A 311 24.11 -3.23 12.25
N LYS A 312 23.20 -3.64 11.39
CA LYS A 312 22.23 -2.78 10.74
C LYS A 312 20.88 -2.82 11.49
N PRO A 313 20.06 -1.77 11.37
CA PRO A 313 18.70 -1.81 11.89
C PRO A 313 17.93 -3.00 11.32
N VAL A 314 17.19 -3.69 12.19
CA VAL A 314 16.28 -4.77 11.78
C VAL A 314 15.00 -4.12 11.26
N SER A 315 14.53 -4.58 10.11
CA SER A 315 13.25 -4.11 9.57
C SER A 315 12.09 -4.44 10.51
N PRO A 316 11.04 -3.61 10.56
CA PRO A 316 9.80 -3.93 11.23
C PRO A 316 9.15 -5.23 10.76
N GLY A 317 9.27 -5.60 9.50
CA GLY A 317 8.78 -6.85 8.92
C GLY A 317 7.26 -6.95 8.83
N THR A 318 6.52 -5.85 8.86
CA THR A 318 5.07 -5.83 8.79
C THR A 318 4.55 -5.88 7.35
N MET A 319 3.29 -6.29 7.16
CA MET A 319 2.72 -6.60 5.84
C MET A 319 1.56 -5.68 5.45
N GLY A 320 1.56 -4.45 5.96
CA GLY A 320 0.54 -3.45 5.63
C GLY A 320 -0.56 -3.31 6.69
N LEU A 321 -1.64 -2.65 6.31
CA LEU A 321 -2.73 -2.25 7.20
C LEU A 321 -3.99 -3.07 6.93
N LEU A 322 -4.77 -3.27 7.98
CA LEU A 322 -6.16 -3.70 7.92
C LEU A 322 -7.02 -2.60 8.55
N THR A 323 -8.01 -2.11 7.82
CA THR A 323 -8.96 -1.08 8.25
C THR A 323 -10.40 -1.49 7.94
N ASP A 324 -11.36 -0.86 8.60
CA ASP A 324 -12.75 -0.87 8.19
C ASP A 324 -13.09 0.47 7.51
N PRO A 325 -13.19 0.55 6.19
CA PRO A 325 -13.48 1.80 5.47
C PRO A 325 -14.79 2.47 5.87
N SER A 326 -15.72 1.71 6.44
CA SER A 326 -17.02 2.23 6.91
C SER A 326 -16.93 2.95 8.25
N HIS A 327 -15.82 2.83 8.97
CA HIS A 327 -15.65 3.45 10.27
C HIS A 327 -15.74 4.99 10.20
N PRO A 328 -16.47 5.65 11.11
CA PRO A 328 -16.67 7.11 11.06
C PRO A 328 -15.39 7.95 11.02
N LEU A 329 -14.27 7.44 11.51
CA LEU A 329 -12.96 8.10 11.44
C LEU A 329 -12.54 8.41 10.01
N PHE A 330 -12.98 7.61 9.04
CA PHE A 330 -12.56 7.73 7.63
C PHE A 330 -13.49 8.58 6.76
N ARG A 331 -14.47 9.29 7.33
CA ARG A 331 -15.37 10.17 6.55
C ARG A 331 -14.64 11.23 5.74
N SER A 332 -13.54 11.75 6.28
CA SER A 332 -12.68 12.75 5.62
C SER A 332 -11.34 12.18 5.16
N PHE A 333 -11.20 10.86 5.19
CA PHE A 333 -10.02 10.13 4.75
C PHE A 333 -10.46 8.86 4.01
N PRO A 334 -11.01 8.99 2.77
CA PRO A 334 -11.53 7.83 2.03
C PRO A 334 -10.43 6.80 1.81
N THR A 335 -10.57 5.62 2.40
CA THR A 335 -9.56 4.57 2.40
C THR A 335 -10.13 3.23 1.95
N ASP A 336 -9.25 2.34 1.51
CA ASP A 336 -9.56 0.93 1.28
C ASP A 336 -9.45 0.15 2.60
N PHE A 337 -9.86 -1.12 2.62
CA PHE A 337 -9.68 -1.99 3.79
C PHE A 337 -8.20 -2.42 4.01
N HIS A 338 -7.32 -2.05 3.11
CA HIS A 338 -5.89 -2.34 3.08
C HIS A 338 -5.08 -1.06 2.87
N THR A 339 -3.75 -1.14 2.92
CA THR A 339 -2.83 -0.04 2.61
C THR A 339 -3.04 0.47 1.19
N ASN A 340 -2.97 1.79 1.03
CA ASN A 340 -2.86 2.45 -0.26
C ASN A 340 -1.88 3.63 -0.18
N TRP A 341 -1.68 4.35 -1.28
CA TRP A 341 -0.62 5.36 -1.41
C TRP A 341 -0.75 6.54 -0.43
N GLN A 342 -1.95 6.93 -0.06
CA GLN A 342 -2.21 8.05 0.87
C GLN A 342 -1.72 7.76 2.31
N TRP A 343 -1.54 6.48 2.69
CA TRP A 343 -1.09 6.11 4.02
C TRP A 343 0.42 6.32 4.24
N PHE A 344 1.19 6.64 3.20
CA PHE A 344 2.65 6.73 3.30
C PHE A 344 3.13 7.62 4.45
N PRO A 345 2.73 8.91 4.56
CA PRO A 345 3.24 9.79 5.61
C PRO A 345 2.86 9.28 7.02
N ILE A 346 1.65 8.74 7.17
CA ILE A 346 1.15 8.22 8.44
C ILE A 346 1.94 6.97 8.86
N VAL A 347 2.09 6.00 7.94
CA VAL A 347 2.80 4.75 8.23
C VAL A 347 4.29 4.98 8.43
N LYS A 348 4.91 5.87 7.65
CA LYS A 348 6.34 6.17 7.76
C LYS A 348 6.72 6.71 9.14
N GLN A 349 5.85 7.49 9.76
CA GLN A 349 6.05 8.07 11.08
C GLN A 349 5.40 7.25 12.20
N SER A 350 4.90 6.05 11.89
CA SER A 350 4.18 5.21 12.85
C SER A 350 5.11 4.35 13.71
N TYR A 351 4.58 3.97 14.87
CA TYR A 351 5.18 3.04 15.84
C TYR A 351 4.06 2.22 16.52
N PRO A 352 3.38 1.34 15.76
CA PRO A 352 2.23 0.58 16.25
C PRO A 352 2.48 -0.11 17.59
N LEU A 353 1.54 0.00 18.51
CA LEU A 353 1.62 -0.58 19.85
C LEU A 353 1.29 -2.07 19.83
N ILE A 354 2.06 -2.87 20.55
CA ILE A 354 1.79 -4.30 20.75
C ILE A 354 0.64 -4.46 21.76
N LEU A 355 -0.47 -5.03 21.28
CA LEU A 355 -1.72 -5.20 22.03
C LEU A 355 -1.99 -6.68 22.41
N ASP A 356 -0.95 -7.50 22.52
CA ASP A 356 -1.08 -8.95 22.75
C ASP A 356 -1.83 -9.30 24.05
N HIS A 357 -1.77 -8.41 25.05
CA HIS A 357 -2.46 -8.58 26.33
C HIS A 357 -3.92 -8.09 26.33
N PHE A 358 -4.40 -7.52 25.18
CA PHE A 358 -5.77 -7.11 25.06
C PHE A 358 -6.73 -8.29 24.86
N PRO A 359 -8.02 -8.15 25.11
CA PRO A 359 -9.00 -9.22 24.86
C PRO A 359 -8.87 -9.79 23.46
N LYS A 360 -9.00 -11.11 23.29
CA LYS A 360 -8.82 -11.78 21.98
C LYS A 360 -9.70 -11.19 20.89
N GLY A 361 -10.96 -10.84 21.18
CA GLY A 361 -11.89 -10.24 20.23
C GLY A 361 -11.68 -8.75 19.97
N TYR A 362 -10.72 -8.11 20.64
CA TYR A 362 -10.46 -6.68 20.43
C TYR A 362 -9.86 -6.42 19.03
N ARG A 363 -10.43 -5.43 18.32
CA ARG A 363 -10.02 -5.03 16.98
C ARG A 363 -9.61 -3.55 16.99
N PRO A 364 -8.37 -3.19 16.66
CA PRO A 364 -7.98 -1.81 16.40
C PRO A 364 -8.79 -1.23 15.21
N ILE A 365 -8.99 0.08 15.19
CA ILE A 365 -9.59 0.78 14.04
C ILE A 365 -8.66 0.69 12.82
N VAL A 366 -7.34 0.86 13.07
CA VAL A 366 -6.30 0.59 12.09
C VAL A 366 -5.33 -0.41 12.73
N GLN A 367 -5.35 -1.62 12.23
CA GLN A 367 -4.45 -2.68 12.66
C GLN A 367 -3.31 -2.82 11.65
N VAL A 368 -2.08 -2.93 12.15
CA VAL A 368 -0.94 -3.32 11.31
C VAL A 368 -0.85 -4.84 11.28
N ILE A 369 -0.74 -5.41 10.10
CA ILE A 369 -0.57 -6.85 9.92
C ILE A 369 0.90 -7.18 10.19
N ASP A 370 1.15 -7.95 11.24
CA ASP A 370 2.49 -8.38 11.59
C ASP A 370 2.95 -9.55 10.71
N ASN A 371 4.26 -9.82 10.68
CA ASN A 371 4.76 -10.98 9.96
C ASN A 371 4.29 -12.30 10.58
N ILE A 372 4.26 -13.35 9.76
CA ILE A 372 3.80 -14.70 10.13
C ILE A 372 4.65 -15.38 11.21
N GLU A 373 5.86 -14.88 11.45
CA GLU A 373 6.78 -15.42 12.44
C GLU A 373 6.45 -14.94 13.85
N ARG A 374 5.99 -13.70 13.97
CA ARG A 374 5.78 -12.98 15.22
C ARG A 374 4.30 -12.91 15.63
N ASN A 375 3.44 -12.51 14.70
CA ASN A 375 1.99 -12.39 14.88
C ASN A 375 1.57 -11.56 16.10
N HIS A 376 2.19 -10.40 16.32
CA HIS A 376 1.71 -9.44 17.31
C HIS A 376 0.37 -8.83 16.85
N LYS A 377 -0.52 -8.56 17.78
CA LYS A 377 -1.66 -7.68 17.54
C LYS A 377 -1.15 -6.24 17.62
N LEU A 378 -1.03 -5.56 16.48
CA LEU A 378 -0.44 -4.23 16.37
C LEU A 378 -1.51 -3.17 16.13
N GLY A 379 -1.66 -2.23 17.07
CA GLY A 379 -2.59 -1.11 16.96
C GLY A 379 -1.87 0.14 16.46
N LEU A 380 -2.28 0.67 15.31
CA LEU A 380 -1.87 1.99 14.82
C LEU A 380 -2.85 3.07 15.32
N ILE A 381 -4.15 2.84 15.12
CA ILE A 381 -5.21 3.69 15.67
C ILE A 381 -6.23 2.79 16.36
N PHE A 382 -6.54 3.07 17.61
CA PHE A 382 -7.45 2.24 18.38
C PHE A 382 -8.15 3.03 19.49
N GLU A 383 -9.35 2.59 19.87
CA GLU A 383 -10.20 3.24 20.89
C GLU A 383 -10.34 2.36 22.13
N LEU A 384 -10.32 2.98 23.29
CA LEU A 384 -10.51 2.36 24.59
C LEU A 384 -11.59 3.11 25.40
N ALA A 385 -12.40 2.37 26.13
CA ALA A 385 -13.18 2.94 27.24
C ALA A 385 -12.29 3.01 28.47
N VAL A 386 -12.13 4.21 29.02
CA VAL A 386 -11.34 4.47 30.25
C VAL A 386 -12.20 5.26 31.23
N GLY A 387 -12.50 4.67 32.38
CA GLY A 387 -13.49 5.24 33.29
C GLY A 387 -14.86 5.37 32.63
N LYS A 388 -15.41 6.57 32.59
CA LYS A 388 -16.64 6.90 31.86
C LYS A 388 -16.35 7.51 30.48
N GLY A 389 -15.09 7.76 30.16
CA GLY A 389 -14.64 8.46 28.96
C GLY A 389 -14.21 7.54 27.84
N LYS A 390 -13.79 8.17 26.75
CA LYS A 390 -13.26 7.51 25.55
C LYS A 390 -11.86 8.00 25.24
N LEU A 391 -10.94 7.08 25.06
CA LEU A 391 -9.56 7.32 24.68
C LEU A 391 -9.32 6.79 23.26
N LEU A 392 -9.11 7.69 22.30
CA LEU A 392 -8.60 7.36 20.97
C LEU A 392 -7.09 7.51 20.98
N VAL A 393 -6.38 6.45 20.59
CA VAL A 393 -4.92 6.42 20.53
C VAL A 393 -4.47 6.41 19.08
N CYS A 394 -3.52 7.28 18.74
CA CYS A 394 -2.87 7.31 17.44
C CYS A 394 -1.35 7.13 17.61
N MET A 395 -0.83 6.03 17.11
CA MET A 395 0.58 5.63 17.19
C MET A 395 1.36 6.09 15.97
N SER A 396 1.14 7.33 15.52
CA SER A 396 1.90 7.99 14.46
C SER A 396 2.18 9.44 14.84
N ASP A 397 3.37 9.91 14.52
CA ASP A 397 3.73 11.32 14.66
C ASP A 397 3.23 12.10 13.43
N LEU A 398 2.00 12.59 13.51
CA LEU A 398 1.38 13.32 12.40
C LEU A 398 2.00 14.71 12.19
N GLU A 399 2.61 15.32 13.24
CA GLU A 399 3.32 16.60 13.10
C GLU A 399 4.57 16.44 12.22
N ALA A 400 5.29 15.33 12.38
CA ALA A 400 6.43 15.01 11.52
C ALA A 400 6.04 14.60 10.09
N ALA A 401 4.77 14.27 9.86
CA ALA A 401 4.25 13.92 8.54
C ALA A 401 3.93 15.15 7.67
N ASP A 402 3.68 16.32 8.28
CA ASP A 402 3.30 17.55 7.56
C ASP A 402 4.49 18.31 6.96
N ASP A 403 5.73 18.01 7.36
CA ASP A 403 6.93 18.75 6.92
C ASP A 403 7.42 18.38 5.50
N LYS A 404 6.60 17.70 4.69
CA LYS A 404 6.91 17.29 3.31
C LYS A 404 5.64 17.29 2.46
#